data_b088c743d1ab09d599d57731dd74a5fb
#
_entry.id   b088c743d1ab09d599d57731dd74a5fb
#
_cell.length_a   1.000
_cell.length_b   1.000
_cell.length_c   1.000
_cell.angle_alpha   90.00
_cell.angle_beta   90.00
_cell.angle_gamma   90.00
#
_symmetry.space_group_name_H-M   'P 1'
#
loop_
_entity.id
_entity.type
_entity.pdbx_description
1 polymer ?
#
loop_
_entity_poly.entity_id
_entity_poly.type
_entity_poly.pdbx_seq_one_letter_code
_entity_poly.pdbx_strand_id
1 'polypeptide(L)'
;MNNEKEREVRNSKNTFELEGNVANINDIYENRNGKKSLRFDLAQNNNGNTQFIPILLRGEIVNSYGNEIKKGDWISVKGRVSTYLKDIEKDEKTYKDKAVDMLGLEITDKINNKVYTSDGQIKDLSSDKENEMER
;
A
#
# COMPACT_ATOMS: atom_id res chain seq x y z
N MET A 1 -40.83 -0.91 -19.01
CA MET A 1 -40.10 -1.37 -17.84
C MET A 1 -38.62 -1.13 -17.94
N ASN A 2 -38.05 -0.72 -16.89
CA ASN A 2 -36.69 -0.28 -16.93
C ASN A 2 -35.78 -1.20 -16.15
N ASN A 3 -35.01 -2.00 -16.86
CA ASN A 3 -34.09 -2.94 -16.25
C ASN A 3 -32.94 -2.24 -15.50
N GLU A 4 -32.75 -0.97 -15.79
CA GLU A 4 -31.69 -0.22 -15.12
C GLU A 4 -31.96 -0.06 -13.64
N LYS A 5 -33.21 -0.03 -13.23
CA LYS A 5 -33.56 0.02 -11.82
C LYS A 5 -33.22 -1.27 -11.10
N GLU A 6 -33.18 -2.37 -11.83
CA GLU A 6 -32.85 -3.67 -11.26
C GLU A 6 -31.36 -3.91 -11.18
N ARG A 7 -30.57 -3.12 -11.93
CA ARG A 7 -29.14 -3.22 -11.94
C ARG A 7 -28.54 -2.15 -11.04
N GLU A 8 -28.73 -2.30 -9.78
CA GLU A 8 -28.12 -1.37 -8.85
C GLU A 8 -26.61 -1.50 -8.92
N VAL A 9 -25.94 -0.35 -8.97
CA VAL A 9 -24.50 -0.33 -8.88
C VAL A 9 -24.13 -0.52 -7.42
N ARG A 10 -23.59 -1.66 -7.10
CA ARG A 10 -23.17 -1.96 -5.74
C ARG A 10 -21.69 -1.70 -5.58
N ASN A 11 -21.31 -1.19 -4.42
CA ASN A 11 -19.91 -1.04 -4.10
C ASN A 11 -19.31 -2.41 -3.83
N SER A 12 -18.29 -2.75 -4.60
CA SER A 12 -17.58 -4.01 -4.43
C SER A 12 -16.51 -3.89 -3.38
N LYS A 13 -16.30 -4.96 -2.65
CA LYS A 13 -15.23 -5.01 -1.67
C LYS A 13 -13.88 -5.10 -2.38
N ASN A 14 -12.95 -4.27 -1.95
CA ASN A 14 -11.61 -4.24 -2.51
C ASN A 14 -10.62 -3.93 -1.41
N THR A 15 -10.16 -4.96 -0.74
CA THR A 15 -9.18 -4.83 0.33
C THR A 15 -8.16 -5.95 0.23
N PHE A 16 -6.93 -5.65 0.64
CA PHE A 16 -5.93 -6.68 0.85
C PHE A 16 -5.24 -6.45 2.18
N GLU A 17 -4.68 -7.51 2.71
CA GLU A 17 -3.82 -7.44 3.89
C GLU A 17 -2.65 -8.36 3.66
N LEU A 18 -1.46 -7.82 3.73
CA LEU A 18 -0.22 -8.53 3.48
C LEU A 18 0.75 -8.30 4.61
N GLU A 19 1.57 -9.28 4.88
CA GLU A 19 2.58 -9.19 5.91
C GLU A 19 3.89 -9.69 5.36
N GLY A 20 4.98 -9.01 5.69
CA GLY A 20 6.29 -9.40 5.20
C GLY A 20 7.36 -8.39 5.59
N ASN A 21 8.53 -8.56 5.01
CA ASN A 21 9.66 -7.67 5.24
C ASN A 21 9.80 -6.67 4.10
N VAL A 22 10.15 -5.45 4.45
CA VAL A 22 10.42 -4.43 3.44
C VAL A 22 11.71 -4.79 2.69
N ALA A 23 11.62 -4.78 1.36
CA ALA A 23 12.76 -4.99 0.48
C ALA A 23 12.75 -3.91 -0.59
N ASN A 24 13.82 -3.71 -1.31
CA ASN A 24 13.91 -2.85 -2.49
C ASN A 24 13.08 -1.56 -2.40
N ILE A 25 13.60 -0.58 -1.69
CA ILE A 25 12.92 0.71 -1.52
C ILE A 25 13.35 1.64 -2.65
N ASN A 26 12.38 2.18 -3.40
CA ASN A 26 12.66 3.15 -4.45
C ASN A 26 12.74 4.56 -3.86
N ASP A 27 13.25 5.49 -4.65
CA ASP A 27 13.29 6.89 -4.26
C ASP A 27 11.87 7.46 -4.21
N ILE A 28 11.65 8.39 -3.30
CA ILE A 28 10.37 9.08 -3.22
C ILE A 28 10.22 9.97 -4.46
N TYR A 29 9.10 9.83 -5.15
CA TYR A 29 8.76 10.65 -6.30
C TYR A 29 7.77 11.73 -5.88
N GLU A 30 8.02 12.95 -6.32
CA GLU A 30 7.11 14.07 -6.08
C GLU A 30 6.66 14.63 -7.41
N ASN A 31 5.32 14.74 -7.61
CA ASN A 31 4.79 15.25 -8.85
C ASN A 31 4.72 16.79 -8.84
N ARG A 32 4.23 17.37 -9.94
CA ARG A 32 4.15 18.84 -10.08
C ARG A 32 3.30 19.49 -8.99
N ASN A 33 2.32 18.79 -8.49
CA ASN A 33 1.40 19.30 -7.48
C ASN A 33 1.90 19.07 -6.05
N GLY A 34 3.12 18.59 -5.91
CA GLY A 34 3.70 18.35 -4.61
C GLY A 34 3.25 17.05 -3.96
N LYS A 35 2.51 16.21 -4.69
CA LYS A 35 2.10 14.91 -4.16
C LYS A 35 3.23 13.92 -4.29
N LYS A 36 3.47 13.20 -3.19
CA LYS A 36 4.55 12.23 -3.11
C LYS A 36 4.04 10.82 -3.27
N SER A 37 4.87 9.98 -3.85
CA SER A 37 4.61 8.55 -3.92
C SER A 37 5.89 7.79 -3.63
N LEU A 38 5.72 6.58 -3.13
CA LEU A 38 6.84 5.71 -2.78
C LEU A 38 6.47 4.29 -3.15
N ARG A 39 7.37 3.62 -3.86
CA ARG A 39 7.20 2.20 -4.18
C ARG A 39 8.26 1.41 -3.47
N PHE A 40 7.88 0.29 -2.92
CA PHE A 40 8.81 -0.66 -2.34
C PHE A 40 8.26 -2.07 -2.54
N ASP A 41 9.14 -3.05 -2.41
CA ASP A 41 8.72 -4.45 -2.47
C ASP A 41 8.55 -5.00 -1.08
N LEU A 42 7.47 -5.75 -0.88
CA LEU A 42 7.25 -6.51 0.33
C LEU A 42 7.65 -7.95 0.07
N ALA A 43 8.63 -8.43 0.80
CA ALA A 43 9.11 -9.80 0.67
C ALA A 43 8.26 -10.71 1.54
N GLN A 44 7.59 -11.66 0.92
CA GLN A 44 6.78 -12.66 1.61
C GLN A 44 7.41 -14.02 1.49
N ASN A 45 7.58 -14.69 2.62
CA ASN A 45 8.07 -16.06 2.66
C ASN A 45 6.91 -17.01 2.82
N ASN A 46 6.89 -18.03 1.96
CA ASN A 46 5.84 -19.02 2.00
C ASN A 46 6.47 -20.39 1.71
N ASN A 47 6.58 -21.21 2.74
CA ASN A 47 7.13 -22.56 2.63
C ASN A 47 8.50 -22.61 1.95
N GLY A 48 9.38 -21.70 2.34
CA GLY A 48 10.74 -21.65 1.80
C GLY A 48 10.89 -20.89 0.50
N ASN A 49 9.79 -20.45 -0.10
CA ASN A 49 9.82 -19.61 -1.30
C ASN A 49 9.54 -18.16 -0.91
N THR A 50 10.29 -17.25 -1.52
CA THR A 50 10.11 -15.83 -1.29
C THR A 50 9.56 -15.19 -2.56
N GLN A 51 8.48 -14.41 -2.40
CA GLN A 51 7.98 -13.57 -3.49
C GLN A 51 8.04 -12.12 -3.08
N PHE A 52 8.15 -11.26 -4.06
CA PHE A 52 8.23 -9.81 -3.83
C PHE A 52 7.00 -9.16 -4.40
N ILE A 53 6.22 -8.50 -3.54
CA ILE A 53 4.99 -7.84 -3.95
C ILE A 53 5.23 -6.34 -3.97
N PRO A 54 5.07 -5.68 -5.12
CA PRO A 54 5.26 -4.24 -5.19
C PRO A 54 4.11 -3.51 -4.50
N ILE A 55 4.45 -2.63 -3.59
CA ILE A 55 3.50 -1.81 -2.84
C ILE A 55 3.69 -0.35 -3.23
N LEU A 56 2.60 0.36 -3.39
CA LEU A 56 2.61 1.79 -3.69
C LEU A 56 1.98 2.56 -2.53
N LEU A 57 2.69 3.55 -2.04
CA LEU A 57 2.17 4.51 -1.06
C LEU A 57 2.04 5.86 -1.74
N ARG A 58 0.97 6.60 -1.43
CA ARG A 58 0.72 7.93 -1.99
C ARG A 58 0.25 8.89 -0.91
N GLY A 59 0.66 10.14 -1.05
CA GLY A 59 0.15 11.22 -0.22
C GLY A 59 0.75 11.27 1.17
N GLU A 60 -0.09 11.53 2.14
CA GLU A 60 0.37 11.81 3.49
C GLU A 60 1.10 10.64 4.18
N ILE A 61 0.76 9.42 3.82
CA ILE A 61 1.45 8.26 4.38
C ILE A 61 2.93 8.24 3.95
N VAL A 62 3.26 8.82 2.80
CA VAL A 62 4.65 8.95 2.37
C VAL A 62 5.39 9.92 3.28
N ASN A 63 4.74 10.99 3.71
CA ASN A 63 5.34 11.96 4.61
C ASN A 63 5.60 11.37 5.99
N SER A 64 4.74 10.47 6.46
CA SER A 64 4.92 9.84 7.76
C SER A 64 5.79 8.60 7.68
N TYR A 65 5.32 7.55 7.02
CA TYR A 65 6.07 6.29 6.96
C TYR A 65 7.25 6.34 6.00
N GLY A 66 7.15 7.12 4.93
CA GLY A 66 8.24 7.20 3.95
C GLY A 66 9.56 7.65 4.54
N ASN A 67 9.54 8.42 5.62
CA ASN A 67 10.76 8.86 6.30
C ASN A 67 11.29 7.81 7.28
N GLU A 68 10.47 6.85 7.64
CA GLU A 68 10.80 5.83 8.63
C GLU A 68 11.10 4.47 8.01
N ILE A 69 10.69 4.25 6.78
CA ILE A 69 10.81 2.95 6.12
C ILE A 69 12.27 2.53 6.02
N LYS A 70 12.52 1.27 6.37
CA LYS A 70 13.87 0.69 6.28
C LYS A 70 13.78 -0.72 5.74
N LYS A 71 14.77 -1.07 4.94
CA LYS A 71 14.89 -2.43 4.44
C LYS A 71 15.00 -3.39 5.63
N GLY A 72 14.19 -4.44 5.58
CA GLY A 72 14.13 -5.42 6.65
C GLY A 72 13.02 -5.21 7.65
N ASP A 73 12.35 -4.06 7.62
CA ASP A 73 11.21 -3.81 8.52
C ASP A 73 10.18 -4.92 8.36
N TRP A 74 9.66 -5.38 9.50
CA TRP A 74 8.58 -6.37 9.53
C TRP A 74 7.27 -5.63 9.68
N ILE A 75 6.46 -5.65 8.61
CA ILE A 75 5.25 -4.82 8.55
C ILE A 75 4.05 -5.61 8.05
N SER A 76 2.89 -5.07 8.37
CA SER A 76 1.62 -5.46 7.76
C SER A 76 1.11 -4.29 6.93
N VAL A 77 0.64 -4.57 5.74
CA VAL A 77 0.11 -3.56 4.82
C VAL A 77 -1.36 -3.88 4.55
N LYS A 78 -2.22 -2.93 4.82
CA LYS A 78 -3.64 -3.00 4.42
C LYS A 78 -3.88 -1.98 3.34
N GLY A 79 -4.66 -2.34 2.35
CA GLY A 79 -4.92 -1.43 1.26
C GLY A 79 -5.95 -1.94 0.29
N ARG A 80 -5.88 -1.41 -0.91
CA ARG A 80 -6.77 -1.80 -1.99
C ARG A 80 -6.00 -1.93 -3.29
N VAL A 81 -6.55 -2.70 -4.21
CA VAL A 81 -5.98 -2.86 -5.54
C VAL A 81 -6.54 -1.75 -6.44
N SER A 82 -5.68 -1.11 -7.19
CA SER A 82 -6.04 -0.07 -8.13
C SER A 82 -5.47 -0.42 -9.50
N THR A 83 -6.19 -0.07 -10.55
CA THR A 83 -5.71 -0.31 -11.91
C THR A 83 -5.55 1.00 -12.66
N TYR A 84 -4.66 0.99 -13.63
CA TYR A 84 -4.44 2.13 -14.50
C TYR A 84 -4.01 1.63 -15.87
N LEU A 85 -4.09 2.52 -16.86
CA LEU A 85 -3.64 2.18 -18.20
C LEU A 85 -2.19 2.58 -18.36
N LYS A 86 -1.41 1.65 -18.85
CA LYS A 86 0.01 1.84 -19.08
C LYS A 86 0.31 1.74 -20.57
N ASP A 87 1.15 2.64 -21.07
CA ASP A 87 1.60 2.60 -22.44
C ASP A 87 2.70 1.54 -22.59
N ILE A 88 2.51 0.64 -23.53
CA ILE A 88 3.48 -0.40 -23.85
C ILE A 88 3.88 -0.25 -25.30
N GLU A 89 5.19 -0.15 -25.53
CA GLU A 89 5.72 -0.12 -26.88
C GLU A 89 6.14 -1.52 -27.32
N LYS A 90 5.61 -1.94 -28.46
CA LYS A 90 5.97 -3.23 -29.05
C LYS A 90 5.90 -3.09 -30.56
N ASP A 91 6.97 -3.46 -31.24
CA ASP A 91 7.07 -3.38 -32.69
C ASP A 91 6.77 -1.98 -33.23
N GLU A 92 7.35 -0.96 -32.60
CA GLU A 92 7.20 0.46 -32.94
C GLU A 92 5.79 1.00 -32.82
N LYS A 93 4.90 0.23 -32.17
CA LYS A 93 3.53 0.66 -31.90
C LYS A 93 3.32 0.79 -30.41
N THR A 94 2.50 1.76 -30.03
CA THR A 94 2.15 1.98 -28.64
C THR A 94 0.76 1.38 -28.36
N TYR A 95 0.69 0.52 -27.37
CA TYR A 95 -0.56 -0.10 -26.92
C TYR A 95 -0.87 0.35 -25.50
N LYS A 96 -2.15 0.37 -25.16
CA LYS A 96 -2.57 0.56 -23.79
C LYS A 96 -2.87 -0.78 -23.17
N ASP A 97 -2.30 -1.01 -22.00
CA ASP A 97 -2.59 -2.23 -21.24
C ASP A 97 -2.86 -1.87 -19.80
N LYS A 98 -3.57 -2.74 -19.13
CA LYS A 98 -3.88 -2.51 -17.71
C LYS A 98 -2.68 -2.88 -16.86
N ALA A 99 -2.40 -2.03 -15.91
CA ALA A 99 -1.43 -2.30 -14.87
C ALA A 99 -2.14 -2.26 -13.52
N VAL A 100 -1.57 -2.92 -12.55
CA VAL A 100 -2.16 -3.07 -11.22
C VAL A 100 -1.23 -2.47 -10.19
N ASP A 101 -1.77 -1.62 -9.32
CA ASP A 101 -1.07 -1.14 -8.15
C ASP A 101 -1.68 -1.72 -6.89
N MET A 102 -0.83 -2.19 -5.99
CA MET A 102 -1.21 -2.55 -4.64
C MET A 102 -1.04 -1.32 -3.78
N LEU A 103 -2.13 -0.57 -3.60
CA LEU A 103 -2.08 0.71 -2.91
C LEU A 103 -2.18 0.51 -1.41
N GLY A 104 -1.11 0.81 -0.69
CA GLY A 104 -1.09 0.70 0.77
C GLY A 104 -1.75 1.89 1.43
N LEU A 105 -2.74 1.64 2.26
CA LEU A 105 -3.50 2.67 2.96
C LEU A 105 -3.18 2.69 4.45
N GLU A 106 -2.65 1.61 4.97
CA GLU A 106 -2.28 1.52 6.38
C GLU A 106 -1.09 0.58 6.53
N ILE A 107 -0.07 1.05 7.23
CA ILE A 107 1.13 0.26 7.51
C ILE A 107 1.22 0.06 9.02
N THR A 108 1.38 -1.18 9.45
CA THR A 108 1.66 -1.49 10.84
C THR A 108 3.10 -1.98 10.95
N ASP A 109 3.93 -1.20 11.64
CA ASP A 109 5.30 -1.60 11.97
C ASP A 109 5.22 -2.51 13.20
N LYS A 110 5.44 -3.79 12.99
CA LYS A 110 5.25 -4.78 14.05
C LYS A 110 6.41 -4.83 15.04
N ILE A 111 7.55 -4.27 14.67
CA ILE A 111 8.69 -4.22 15.57
C ILE A 111 8.55 -3.04 16.54
N ASN A 112 8.17 -1.89 16.02
CA ASN A 112 8.06 -0.67 16.83
C ASN A 112 6.63 -0.40 17.31
N ASN A 113 5.67 -1.25 16.94
CA ASN A 113 4.27 -1.14 17.35
C ASN A 113 3.65 0.20 16.99
N LYS A 114 3.87 0.63 15.75
CA LYS A 114 3.30 1.87 15.24
C LYS A 114 2.45 1.60 14.02
N VAL A 115 1.35 2.36 13.91
CA VAL A 115 0.46 2.29 12.76
C VAL A 115 0.48 3.63 12.04
N TYR A 116 0.72 3.58 10.73
CA TYR A 116 0.75 4.75 9.85
C TYR A 116 -0.47 4.68 8.95
N THR A 117 -1.28 5.74 8.96
CA THR A 117 -2.54 5.74 8.21
C THR A 117 -2.42 6.59 6.94
N SER A 118 -3.39 6.42 6.04
CA SER A 118 -3.38 7.12 4.76
C SER A 118 -3.51 8.64 4.89
N ASP A 119 -4.07 9.12 6.00
CA ASP A 119 -4.19 10.55 6.27
C ASP A 119 -2.98 11.13 7.00
N GLY A 120 -1.93 10.34 7.17
CA GLY A 120 -0.67 10.79 7.74
C GLY A 120 -0.56 10.67 9.24
N GLN A 121 -1.56 10.08 9.90
CA GLN A 121 -1.50 9.88 11.34
C GLN A 121 -0.57 8.74 11.71
N ILE A 122 0.05 8.87 12.86
CA ILE A 122 0.90 7.83 13.43
C ILE A 122 0.33 7.48 14.80
N LYS A 123 -0.02 6.21 14.98
CA LYS A 123 -0.55 5.72 16.25
C LYS A 123 0.47 4.79 16.89
N ASP A 124 0.64 4.96 18.19
CA ASP A 124 1.56 4.13 18.96
C ASP A 124 0.75 3.06 19.69
N LEU A 125 0.87 1.82 19.24
CA LEU A 125 0.13 0.71 19.81
C LEU A 125 0.65 0.32 21.19
N SER A 126 1.92 0.59 21.46
CA SER A 126 2.50 0.28 22.79
C SER A 126 1.84 1.10 23.89
N SER A 127 1.60 2.38 23.63
CA SER A 127 0.93 3.26 24.59
C SER A 127 -0.49 2.83 24.88
N ASP A 128 -1.22 2.46 23.82
CA ASP A 128 -2.60 2.00 23.96
C ASP A 128 -2.65 0.71 24.77
N LYS A 129 -1.70 -0.18 24.52
CA LYS A 129 -1.63 -1.46 25.20
C LYS A 129 -1.32 -1.28 26.68
N GLU A 130 -0.42 -0.37 27.01
CA GLU A 130 -0.10 -0.07 28.40
C GLU A 130 -1.29 0.48 29.14
N ASN A 131 -2.03 1.38 28.50
CA ASN A 131 -3.23 1.94 29.10
C ASN A 131 -4.29 0.88 29.38
N GLU A 132 -4.43 -0.08 28.49
CA GLU A 132 -5.37 -1.18 28.69
C GLU A 132 -4.96 -2.06 29.86
N MET A 133 -3.69 -2.26 30.05
CA MET A 133 -3.19 -3.10 31.13
C MET A 133 -3.32 -2.45 32.50
N GLU A 134 -3.34 -1.15 32.56
CA GLU A 134 -3.51 -0.42 33.81
C GLU A 134 -4.94 -0.42 34.30
N ARG A 135 -5.88 -0.79 33.48
CA ARG A 135 -7.27 -0.87 33.85
C ARG A 135 -7.63 -2.25 34.36
#